data_6643515ef34f9e607f60513ffa1fcab4
#
_entry.id   6643515ef34f9e607f60513ffa1fcab4
#
_cell.length_a   1.000
_cell.length_b   1.000
_cell.length_c   1.000
_cell.angle_alpha   90.00
_cell.angle_beta   90.00
_cell.angle_gamma   90.00
#
_symmetry.space_group_name_H-M   'P 1'
#
loop_
_entity.id
_entity.type
_entity.pdbx_description
1 polymer ?
#
loop_
_entity_poly.entity_id
_entity_poly.type
_entity_poly.pdbx_seq_one_letter_code
_entity_poly.pdbx_strand_id
1 'polypeptide(L)'
;NTPNTFGIFVLDCVFKWLEENGGLEGAISRNKAKSNLLYEELDRSDFWLPHAEKKSRSAMNVTWRISDQSLESIFLKDAEEAGLGGLKGHRDVGGIRASLYNGCTIDSVKALVKFMCEFEKKHG
;
A
#
# COMPACT_ATOMS: atom_id res chain seq x y z
N ASN A 1 6.85 28.17 -25.10
CA ASN A 1 7.39 27.20 -24.14
C ASN A 1 7.45 25.82 -24.76
N THR A 2 8.57 25.13 -24.62
CA THR A 2 8.74 23.78 -25.15
C THR A 2 7.97 22.80 -24.24
N PRO A 3 7.07 21.96 -24.77
CA PRO A 3 6.37 20.96 -23.97
C PRO A 3 7.32 19.89 -23.46
N ASN A 4 6.98 19.26 -22.33
CA ASN A 4 7.73 18.12 -21.81
C ASN A 4 7.44 16.86 -22.66
N THR A 5 8.10 16.76 -23.82
CA THR A 5 7.88 15.66 -24.80
C THR A 5 8.21 14.30 -24.20
N PHE A 6 9.24 14.19 -23.36
CA PHE A 6 9.58 12.94 -22.68
C PHE A 6 8.45 12.48 -21.72
N GLY A 7 7.90 13.40 -20.92
CA GLY A 7 6.76 13.09 -20.05
C GLY A 7 5.51 12.66 -20.82
N ILE A 8 5.23 13.29 -21.98
CA ILE A 8 4.13 12.91 -22.86
C ILE A 8 4.36 11.50 -23.43
N PHE A 9 5.59 11.18 -23.85
CA PHE A 9 5.94 9.85 -24.35
C PHE A 9 5.75 8.77 -23.26
N VAL A 10 6.23 9.02 -22.04
CA VAL A 10 6.04 8.08 -20.91
C VAL A 10 4.56 7.89 -20.61
N LEU A 11 3.76 8.94 -20.64
CA LEU A 11 2.32 8.87 -20.42
C LEU A 11 1.60 8.03 -21.50
N ASP A 12 1.99 8.18 -22.78
CA ASP A 12 1.49 7.34 -23.87
C ASP A 12 1.81 5.85 -23.63
N CYS A 13 3.03 5.53 -23.20
CA CYS A 13 3.40 4.16 -22.84
C CYS A 13 2.55 3.61 -21.68
N VAL A 14 2.28 4.42 -20.67
CA VAL A 14 1.41 4.02 -19.54
C VAL A 14 -0.03 3.77 -20.00
N PHE A 15 -0.57 4.61 -20.88
CA PHE A 15 -1.92 4.43 -21.39
C PHE A 15 -2.03 3.17 -22.24
N LYS A 16 -1.09 2.90 -23.14
CA LYS A 16 -1.04 1.65 -23.90
C LYS A 16 -0.99 0.42 -22.98
N TRP A 17 -0.13 0.46 -21.97
CA TRP A 17 -0.07 -0.62 -20.98
C TRP A 17 -1.42 -0.80 -20.25
N LEU A 18 -2.09 0.29 -19.87
CA LEU A 18 -3.41 0.21 -19.22
C LEU A 18 -4.45 -0.43 -20.15
N GLU A 19 -4.50 -0.02 -21.42
CA GLU A 19 -5.42 -0.59 -22.42
C GLU A 19 -5.19 -2.08 -22.62
N GLU A 20 -3.95 -2.51 -22.79
CA GLU A 20 -3.55 -3.92 -22.94
C GLU A 20 -3.90 -4.77 -21.69
N ASN A 21 -4.00 -4.14 -20.52
CA ASN A 21 -4.32 -4.78 -19.25
C ASN A 21 -5.77 -4.55 -18.78
N GLY A 22 -6.71 -4.39 -19.70
CA GLY A 22 -8.14 -4.30 -19.41
C GLY A 22 -8.64 -2.88 -19.10
N GLY A 23 -7.87 -1.87 -19.47
CA GLY A 23 -8.26 -0.47 -19.35
C GLY A 23 -8.53 -0.04 -17.91
N LEU A 24 -9.42 0.93 -17.76
CA LEU A 24 -9.82 1.48 -16.47
C LEU A 24 -10.47 0.42 -15.57
N GLU A 25 -11.36 -0.41 -16.09
CA GLU A 25 -12.05 -1.45 -15.34
C GLU A 25 -11.07 -2.50 -14.80
N GLY A 26 -10.09 -2.91 -15.61
CA GLY A 26 -9.02 -3.80 -15.19
C GLY A 26 -8.16 -3.18 -14.07
N ALA A 27 -7.83 -1.90 -14.17
CA ALA A 27 -7.10 -1.18 -13.13
C ALA A 27 -7.89 -1.08 -11.82
N ILE A 28 -9.19 -0.74 -11.89
CA ILE A 28 -10.09 -0.69 -10.73
C ILE A 28 -10.15 -2.05 -10.04
N SER A 29 -10.36 -3.12 -10.80
CA SER A 29 -10.44 -4.48 -10.26
C SER A 29 -9.15 -4.89 -9.55
N ARG A 30 -7.98 -4.69 -10.18
CA ARG A 30 -6.68 -4.97 -9.56
C ARG A 30 -6.43 -4.16 -8.30
N ASN A 31 -6.76 -2.87 -8.31
CA ASN A 31 -6.55 -2.01 -7.15
C ASN A 31 -7.48 -2.37 -5.99
N LYS A 32 -8.72 -2.72 -6.26
CA LYS A 32 -9.65 -3.24 -5.25
C LYS A 32 -9.15 -4.55 -4.63
N ALA A 33 -8.68 -5.49 -5.45
CA ALA A 33 -8.13 -6.75 -4.94
C ALA A 33 -6.96 -6.53 -3.99
N LYS A 34 -6.04 -5.63 -4.33
CA LYS A 34 -4.89 -5.26 -3.48
C LYS A 34 -5.32 -4.61 -2.17
N SER A 35 -6.17 -3.58 -2.26
CA SER A 35 -6.60 -2.83 -1.08
C SER A 35 -7.48 -3.65 -0.15
N ASN A 36 -8.38 -4.48 -0.69
CA ASN A 36 -9.21 -5.37 0.12
C ASN A 36 -8.35 -6.34 0.94
N LEU A 37 -7.37 -7.00 0.29
CA LEU A 37 -6.47 -7.91 0.99
C LEU A 37 -5.76 -7.26 2.18
N LEU A 38 -5.28 -6.02 2.03
CA LEU A 38 -4.61 -5.31 3.10
C LEU A 38 -5.60 -4.84 4.19
N TYR A 39 -6.79 -4.33 3.79
CA TYR A 39 -7.79 -3.91 4.77
C TYR A 39 -8.41 -5.08 5.54
N GLU A 40 -8.56 -6.26 4.93
CA GLU A 40 -8.98 -7.48 5.63
C GLU A 40 -8.01 -7.83 6.76
N GLU A 41 -6.69 -7.73 6.53
CA GLU A 41 -5.70 -7.94 7.57
C GLU A 41 -5.76 -6.86 8.66
N LEU A 42 -5.89 -5.59 8.26
CA LEU A 42 -5.98 -4.48 9.21
C LEU A 42 -7.24 -4.52 10.08
N ASP A 43 -8.35 -5.07 9.56
CA ASP A 43 -9.62 -5.19 10.30
C ASP A 43 -9.72 -6.49 11.11
N ARG A 44 -8.74 -7.39 11.02
CA ARG A 44 -8.77 -8.71 11.66
C ARG A 44 -8.59 -8.65 13.17
N SER A 45 -7.82 -7.69 13.65
CA SER A 45 -7.51 -7.57 15.08
C SER A 45 -7.37 -6.10 15.49
N ASP A 46 -7.43 -5.85 16.79
CA ASP A 46 -7.21 -4.52 17.38
C ASP A 46 -5.72 -4.14 17.48
N PHE A 47 -4.81 -5.01 17.03
CA PHE A 47 -3.38 -4.71 16.96
C PHE A 47 -3.07 -3.64 15.91
N TRP A 48 -3.81 -3.66 14.80
CA TRP A 48 -3.71 -2.70 13.71
C TRP A 48 -4.81 -1.65 13.81
N LEU A 49 -4.45 -0.38 13.72
CA LEU A 49 -5.38 0.74 13.79
C LEU A 49 -5.46 1.47 12.44
N PRO A 50 -6.39 1.09 11.53
CA PRO A 50 -6.59 1.81 10.28
C PRO A 50 -6.93 3.28 10.55
N HIS A 51 -6.26 4.21 9.84
CA HIS A 51 -6.48 5.64 10.05
C HIS A 51 -7.80 6.13 9.47
N ALA A 52 -8.19 5.62 8.29
CA ALA A 52 -9.40 6.04 7.60
C ALA A 52 -10.62 5.22 8.01
N GLU A 53 -11.75 5.90 8.26
CA GLU A 53 -13.06 5.26 8.40
C GLU A 53 -13.38 4.42 7.16
N LYS A 54 -14.09 3.29 7.32
CA LYS A 54 -14.39 2.33 6.24
C LYS A 54 -14.94 2.97 4.97
N LYS A 55 -15.86 3.96 5.11
CA LYS A 55 -16.48 4.68 3.99
C LYS A 55 -15.52 5.65 3.26
N SER A 56 -14.38 5.98 3.86
CA SER A 56 -13.41 6.96 3.35
C SER A 56 -12.07 6.32 2.96
N ARG A 57 -12.00 4.99 2.90
CA ARG A 57 -10.80 4.24 2.59
C ARG A 57 -10.37 4.41 1.15
N SER A 58 -9.09 4.67 0.94
CA SER A 58 -8.46 4.73 -0.39
C SER A 58 -8.10 3.33 -0.87
N ALA A 59 -8.36 3.04 -2.16
CA ALA A 59 -7.85 1.83 -2.82
C ALA A 59 -6.36 1.94 -3.24
N MET A 60 -5.73 3.10 -3.07
CA MET A 60 -4.38 3.38 -3.56
C MET A 60 -3.37 3.66 -2.45
N ASN A 61 -3.80 4.28 -1.35
CA ASN A 61 -2.96 4.59 -0.20
C ASN A 61 -3.65 4.12 1.08
N VAL A 62 -3.10 3.10 1.68
CA VAL A 62 -3.59 2.54 2.94
C VAL A 62 -2.71 3.03 4.07
N THR A 63 -3.31 3.61 5.09
CA THR A 63 -2.61 4.17 6.24
C THR A 63 -3.12 3.56 7.55
N TRP A 64 -2.21 3.25 8.45
CA TRP A 64 -2.54 2.67 9.75
C TRP A 64 -1.48 2.97 10.81
N ARG A 65 -1.80 2.65 12.03
CA ARG A 65 -0.87 2.63 13.17
C ARG A 65 -0.87 1.25 13.83
N ILE A 66 0.09 1.03 14.70
CA ILE A 66 0.07 -0.10 15.64
C ILE A 66 -0.52 0.40 16.95
N SER A 67 -1.29 -0.44 17.64
CA SER A 67 -1.91 -0.11 18.95
C SER A 67 -0.87 0.36 19.97
N ASP A 68 0.27 -0.31 20.04
CA ASP A 68 1.48 0.20 20.71
C ASP A 68 2.37 0.93 19.69
N GLN A 69 2.31 2.26 19.70
CA GLN A 69 3.07 3.08 18.77
C GLN A 69 4.60 2.95 18.93
N SER A 70 5.10 2.44 20.04
CA SER A 70 6.53 2.18 20.23
C SER A 70 7.05 1.10 19.28
N LEU A 71 6.18 0.21 18.80
CA LEU A 71 6.50 -0.84 17.83
C LEU A 71 6.61 -0.34 16.39
N GLU A 72 6.10 0.86 16.06
CA GLU A 72 6.11 1.37 14.67
C GLU A 72 7.53 1.48 14.11
N SER A 73 8.50 1.92 14.90
CA SER A 73 9.90 2.02 14.47
C SER A 73 10.53 0.66 14.23
N ILE A 74 10.19 -0.33 15.06
CA ILE A 74 10.66 -1.71 14.94
C ILE A 74 10.04 -2.33 13.67
N PHE A 75 8.73 -2.18 13.50
CA PHE A 75 8.01 -2.65 12.30
C PHE A 75 8.64 -2.12 11.02
N LEU A 76 8.88 -0.81 10.93
CA LEU A 76 9.45 -0.17 9.74
C LEU A 76 10.87 -0.68 9.44
N LYS A 77 11.69 -0.88 10.48
CA LYS A 77 13.04 -1.43 10.34
C LYS A 77 13.01 -2.89 9.87
N ASP A 78 12.24 -3.73 10.55
CA ASP A 78 12.14 -5.16 10.22
C ASP A 78 11.54 -5.36 8.81
N ALA A 79 10.56 -4.52 8.42
CA ALA A 79 9.99 -4.51 7.08
C ALA A 79 11.02 -4.16 6.00
N GLU A 80 11.83 -3.12 6.22
CA GLU A 80 12.92 -2.73 5.30
C GLU A 80 13.95 -3.87 5.14
N GLU A 81 14.34 -4.52 6.24
CA GLU A 81 15.22 -5.70 6.24
C GLU A 81 14.61 -6.89 5.49
N ALA A 82 13.27 -7.02 5.52
CA ALA A 82 12.54 -8.03 4.75
C ALA A 82 12.30 -7.64 3.28
N GLY A 83 12.82 -6.50 2.81
CA GLY A 83 12.65 -5.99 1.45
C GLY A 83 11.31 -5.29 1.19
N LEU A 84 10.58 -4.93 2.25
CA LEU A 84 9.30 -4.21 2.18
C LEU A 84 9.52 -2.70 2.45
N GLY A 85 10.24 -2.04 1.55
CA GLY A 85 10.59 -0.63 1.68
C GLY A 85 9.44 0.35 1.43
N GLY A 86 9.63 1.60 1.89
CA GLY A 86 8.73 2.71 1.59
C GLY A 86 7.43 2.74 2.42
N LEU A 87 7.36 2.01 3.54
CA LEU A 87 6.17 1.92 4.41
C LEU A 87 6.05 3.07 5.41
N LYS A 88 7.05 3.92 5.56
CA LYS A 88 7.00 5.05 6.49
C LYS A 88 5.87 6.01 6.12
N GLY A 89 5.05 6.39 7.11
CA GLY A 89 3.95 7.34 6.96
C GLY A 89 4.42 8.76 6.62
N HIS A 90 3.45 9.67 6.42
CA HIS A 90 3.76 11.06 6.11
C HIS A 90 4.51 11.71 7.28
N ARG A 91 5.51 12.55 6.98
CA ARG A 91 6.36 13.20 7.99
C ARG A 91 5.58 13.98 9.06
N ASP A 92 4.42 14.55 8.70
CA ASP A 92 3.62 15.39 9.59
C ASP A 92 2.54 14.57 10.35
N VAL A 93 2.24 13.35 9.89
CA VAL A 93 1.19 12.48 10.47
C VAL A 93 1.78 11.27 11.18
N GLY A 94 2.91 10.78 10.70
CA GLY A 94 3.54 9.55 11.22
C GLY A 94 2.82 8.26 10.78
N GLY A 95 2.99 7.21 11.57
CA GLY A 95 2.40 5.90 11.31
C GLY A 95 3.00 5.18 10.11
N ILE A 96 2.23 4.27 9.56
CA ILE A 96 2.62 3.39 8.46
C ILE A 96 1.73 3.65 7.25
N ARG A 97 2.28 3.56 6.04
CA ARG A 97 1.56 3.80 4.80
C ARG A 97 2.03 2.84 3.71
N ALA A 98 1.10 2.12 3.11
CA ALA A 98 1.35 1.35 1.91
C ALA A 98 0.78 2.06 0.68
N SER A 99 1.64 2.36 -0.29
CA SER A 99 1.25 2.96 -1.58
C SER A 99 1.04 1.84 -2.60
N LEU A 100 -0.23 1.51 -2.87
CA LEU A 100 -0.65 0.39 -3.72
C LEU A 100 -0.90 0.82 -5.18
N TYR A 101 -0.05 1.68 -5.72
CA TYR A 101 -0.21 2.21 -7.08
C TYR A 101 -0.28 1.12 -8.15
N ASN A 102 -0.63 1.49 -9.38
CA ASN A 102 -0.83 0.53 -10.47
C ASN A 102 0.37 -0.38 -10.73
N GLY A 103 1.59 0.11 -10.50
CA GLY A 103 2.82 -0.69 -10.60
C GLY A 103 3.08 -1.65 -9.43
N CYS A 104 2.36 -1.52 -8.30
CA CYS A 104 2.46 -2.44 -7.20
C CYS A 104 1.69 -3.73 -7.52
N THR A 105 2.35 -4.88 -7.40
CA THR A 105 1.73 -6.18 -7.70
C THR A 105 0.91 -6.70 -6.51
N ILE A 106 -0.02 -7.61 -6.78
CA ILE A 106 -0.77 -8.30 -5.73
C ILE A 106 0.16 -9.15 -4.85
N ASP A 107 1.24 -9.69 -5.41
CA ASP A 107 2.19 -10.51 -4.66
C ASP A 107 3.03 -9.68 -3.68
N SER A 108 3.33 -8.42 -4.02
CA SER A 108 3.92 -7.46 -3.07
C SER A 108 3.00 -7.22 -1.87
N VAL A 109 1.68 -7.11 -2.10
CA VAL A 109 0.71 -6.92 -1.01
C VAL A 109 0.57 -8.19 -0.17
N LYS A 110 0.56 -9.38 -0.80
CA LYS A 110 0.58 -10.67 -0.07
C LYS A 110 1.81 -10.81 0.82
N ALA A 111 2.99 -10.41 0.32
CA ALA A 111 4.22 -10.42 1.10
C ALA A 111 4.11 -9.49 2.33
N LEU A 112 3.55 -8.28 2.15
CA LEU A 112 3.31 -7.36 3.25
C LEU A 112 2.33 -7.94 4.28
N VAL A 113 1.20 -8.49 3.86
CA VAL A 113 0.20 -9.11 4.75
C VAL A 113 0.80 -10.28 5.53
N LYS A 114 1.58 -11.14 4.85
CA LYS A 114 2.30 -12.23 5.53
C LYS A 114 3.24 -11.70 6.61
N PHE A 115 4.04 -10.69 6.29
CA PHE A 115 4.94 -10.04 7.25
C PHE A 115 4.17 -9.44 8.43
N MET A 116 3.04 -8.76 8.18
CA MET A 116 2.17 -8.22 9.23
C MET A 116 1.68 -9.31 10.19
N CYS A 117 1.18 -10.43 9.65
CA CYS A 117 0.74 -11.57 10.47
C CYS A 117 1.88 -12.14 11.34
N GLU A 118 3.10 -12.23 10.79
CA GLU A 118 4.27 -12.73 11.53
C GLU A 118 4.71 -11.74 12.61
N PHE A 119 4.69 -10.46 12.29
CA PHE A 119 5.03 -9.38 13.23
C PHE A 119 4.05 -9.32 14.40
N GLU A 120 2.74 -9.38 14.15
CA GLU A 120 1.72 -9.40 15.18
C GLU A 120 1.86 -10.63 16.11
N LYS A 121 2.11 -11.82 15.57
CA LYS A 121 2.35 -13.03 16.38
C LYS A 121 3.55 -12.91 17.32
N LYS A 122 4.53 -12.08 16.98
CA LYS A 122 5.75 -11.88 17.76
C LYS A 122 5.60 -10.79 18.82
N HIS A 123 4.73 -9.82 18.59
CA HIS A 123 4.67 -8.59 19.40
C HIS A 123 3.26 -8.27 19.96
N GLY A 124 2.22 -9.01 19.52
CA GLY A 124 0.82 -8.85 19.96
C GLY A 124 0.40 -9.72 21.12
#